data_7d40a711ab649c78778ba52568023e24
#
_entry.id   7d40a711ab649c78778ba52568023e24
#
_cell.length_a   1.000
_cell.length_b   1.000
_cell.length_c   1.000
_cell.angle_alpha   90.00
_cell.angle_beta   90.00
_cell.angle_gamma   90.00
#
_symmetry.space_group_name_H-M   'P 1'
#
loop_
_entity.id
_entity.type
_entity.pdbx_description
1 polymer ?
#
loop_
_entity_poly.entity_id
_entity_poly.type
_entity_poly.pdbx_seq_one_letter_code
_entity_poly.pdbx_strand_id
1 'polypeptide(L)'
;MSVPFRIGVLQLSMEPLEQTVRMAQACERAGFDIFWLAEAYPWWRKHGFEARSSTAITAVIAAQTQRIVIGWGIISPYTRHPVQIAMEARVMQDAAGDGRFLLGLGASKIFMKEIGEGEQGRDFGPAVVMRESIDIVSVILAGGAVDYHGKVFQASAPALKDEAHASRARVPIYIGATGPVLQRLAGSHADGLLTASITTPDFIRYARVNLEEGARRAGKEPAALDLGGVIVGSIHRDSQKGKEGAREMAAMYLANKVQNIRGSADVLLDKAGLQFAEIAPIADAMEKGGRKAAAQAVSDDILKKVRAIAGTPDECCERIAEYRDAGCTNIMLEIWGDDREEQAKLFGEAVLPHFR
;
A
#
# COMPACT_ATOMS: atom_id res chain seq x y z
N MET A 1 -11.69 20.79 2.46
CA MET A 1 -10.24 21.07 2.43
C MET A 1 -9.60 19.97 1.60
N SER A 2 -8.62 20.28 0.77
CA SER A 2 -7.86 19.29 -0.01
C SER A 2 -6.94 18.47 0.91
N VAL A 3 -6.71 17.20 0.55
CA VAL A 3 -5.74 16.35 1.24
C VAL A 3 -4.33 16.89 0.99
N PRO A 4 -3.47 17.03 2.01
CA PRO A 4 -2.08 17.43 1.81
C PRO A 4 -1.30 16.36 1.06
N PHE A 5 -0.31 16.78 0.28
CA PHE A 5 0.62 15.86 -0.36
C PHE A 5 1.57 15.25 0.70
N ARG A 6 1.72 13.95 0.70
CA ARG A 6 2.52 13.21 1.69
C ARG A 6 3.47 12.24 1.00
N ILE A 7 4.64 12.03 1.58
CA ILE A 7 5.61 11.04 1.13
C ILE A 7 5.86 10.07 2.28
N GLY A 8 5.40 8.84 2.09
CA GLY A 8 5.61 7.74 3.03
C GLY A 8 6.48 6.64 2.45
N VAL A 9 6.87 5.71 3.30
CA VAL A 9 7.57 4.49 2.92
C VAL A 9 6.62 3.32 3.07
N LEU A 10 6.60 2.42 2.08
CA LEU A 10 5.95 1.12 2.19
C LEU A 10 7.00 0.04 2.35
N GLN A 11 6.78 -0.87 3.28
CA GLN A 11 7.57 -2.08 3.45
C GLN A 11 6.66 -3.31 3.50
N LEU A 12 7.13 -4.43 2.97
CA LEU A 12 6.46 -5.72 3.11
C LEU A 12 6.83 -6.36 4.45
N SER A 13 5.91 -7.09 5.07
CA SER A 13 6.13 -7.75 6.37
C SER A 13 6.99 -9.01 6.27
N MET A 14 8.12 -8.93 5.55
CA MET A 14 9.00 -10.07 5.24
C MET A 14 10.34 -10.04 5.97
N GLU A 15 10.57 -9.04 6.79
CA GLU A 15 11.83 -8.87 7.52
C GLU A 15 11.69 -9.16 9.00
N PRO A 16 12.78 -9.44 9.71
CA PRO A 16 12.78 -9.55 11.16
C PRO A 16 12.18 -8.29 11.82
N LEU A 17 11.43 -8.51 12.89
CA LEU A 17 10.76 -7.44 13.65
C LEU A 17 11.70 -6.26 13.93
N GLU A 18 12.88 -6.56 14.44
CA GLU A 18 13.86 -5.54 14.83
C GLU A 18 14.32 -4.68 13.64
N GLN A 19 14.54 -5.30 12.48
CA GLN A 19 14.92 -4.57 11.27
C GLN A 19 13.79 -3.67 10.77
N THR A 20 12.56 -4.16 10.80
CA THR A 20 11.38 -3.38 10.40
C THR A 20 11.16 -2.18 11.33
N VAL A 21 11.33 -2.38 12.63
CA VAL A 21 11.25 -1.28 13.63
C VAL A 21 12.36 -0.25 13.40
N ARG A 22 13.60 -0.67 13.20
CA ARG A 22 14.72 0.26 12.90
C ARG A 22 14.45 1.08 11.64
N MET A 23 13.94 0.44 10.60
CA MET A 23 13.58 1.14 9.35
C MET A 23 12.49 2.19 9.58
N ALA A 24 11.44 1.86 10.33
CA ALA A 24 10.38 2.83 10.67
C ALA A 24 10.92 4.02 11.46
N GLN A 25 11.80 3.78 12.42
CA GLN A 25 12.49 4.84 13.18
C GLN A 25 13.43 5.67 12.30
N ALA A 26 14.13 5.06 11.35
CA ALA A 26 14.96 5.78 10.38
C ALA A 26 14.10 6.68 9.49
N CYS A 27 12.94 6.19 9.00
CA CYS A 27 11.98 6.99 8.26
C CYS A 27 11.43 8.16 9.09
N GLU A 28 11.12 7.94 10.36
CA GLU A 28 10.69 9.02 11.26
C GLU A 28 11.76 10.09 11.44
N ARG A 29 13.01 9.69 11.65
CA ARG A 29 14.15 10.64 11.78
C ARG A 29 14.39 11.41 10.48
N ALA A 30 14.25 10.74 9.33
CA ALA A 30 14.38 11.35 8.02
C ALA A 30 13.24 12.32 7.69
N GLY A 31 12.11 12.20 8.39
CA GLY A 31 10.97 13.09 8.24
C GLY A 31 9.94 12.61 7.22
N PHE A 32 9.87 11.34 6.92
CA PHE A 32 8.74 10.78 6.17
C PHE A 32 7.43 10.96 6.93
N ASP A 33 6.33 11.13 6.19
CA ASP A 33 5.02 11.37 6.77
C ASP A 33 4.37 10.09 7.28
N ILE A 34 4.53 8.97 6.54
CA ILE A 34 3.83 7.72 6.80
C ILE A 34 4.77 6.52 6.64
N PHE A 35 4.66 5.56 7.52
CA PHE A 35 5.23 4.21 7.35
C PHE A 35 4.11 3.20 7.15
N TRP A 36 4.00 2.67 5.94
CA TRP A 36 3.05 1.64 5.56
C TRP A 36 3.66 0.25 5.70
N LEU A 37 2.95 -0.69 6.32
CA LEU A 37 3.36 -2.08 6.34
C LEU A 37 2.29 -2.95 5.67
N ALA A 38 2.69 -3.66 4.62
CA ALA A 38 1.80 -4.54 3.86
C ALA A 38 1.93 -5.99 4.29
N GLU A 39 0.83 -6.73 4.32
CA GLU A 39 0.86 -8.18 4.46
C GLU A 39 1.42 -8.85 3.21
N ALA A 40 2.38 -9.77 3.39
CA ALA A 40 3.14 -10.34 2.28
C ALA A 40 3.06 -11.89 2.23
N TYR A 41 1.93 -12.45 2.61
CA TYR A 41 1.71 -13.89 2.76
C TYR A 41 2.37 -14.80 1.73
N PRO A 42 2.20 -14.61 0.43
CA PRO A 42 2.64 -15.62 -0.53
C PRO A 42 4.02 -15.41 -1.09
N TRP A 43 4.59 -14.23 -0.85
CA TRP A 43 5.90 -13.90 -1.37
C TRP A 43 7.00 -14.74 -0.72
N TRP A 44 6.82 -15.15 0.52
CA TRP A 44 7.78 -15.96 1.27
C TRP A 44 8.01 -17.33 0.66
N ARG A 45 6.98 -17.99 0.12
CA ARG A 45 7.14 -19.30 -0.52
C ARG A 45 7.93 -19.22 -1.82
N LYS A 46 7.66 -18.20 -2.63
CA LYS A 46 8.27 -18.06 -3.97
C LYS A 46 9.67 -17.45 -3.93
N HIS A 47 9.96 -16.63 -2.93
CA HIS A 47 11.15 -15.80 -2.91
C HIS A 47 12.08 -16.05 -1.72
N GLY A 48 11.78 -17.05 -0.89
CA GLY A 48 12.58 -17.43 0.26
C GLY A 48 12.53 -16.43 1.43
N PHE A 49 11.51 -15.58 1.48
CA PHE A 49 11.27 -14.68 2.60
C PHE A 49 10.30 -15.29 3.60
N GLU A 50 10.42 -14.92 4.86
CA GLU A 50 9.50 -15.31 5.92
C GLU A 50 8.51 -14.17 6.18
N ALA A 51 7.24 -14.37 5.83
CA ALA A 51 6.20 -13.40 6.13
C ALA A 51 5.85 -13.40 7.63
N ARG A 52 5.59 -12.22 8.16
CA ARG A 52 5.19 -11.98 9.55
C ARG A 52 3.90 -11.19 9.63
N SER A 53 3.21 -11.25 10.78
CA SER A 53 1.98 -10.47 10.99
C SER A 53 2.24 -8.96 10.94
N SER A 54 1.71 -8.30 9.93
CA SER A 54 1.83 -6.85 9.78
C SER A 54 1.13 -6.10 10.91
N THR A 55 -0.02 -6.59 11.40
CA THR A 55 -0.76 -5.95 12.49
C THR A 55 0.03 -6.00 13.81
N ALA A 56 0.67 -7.12 14.13
CA ALA A 56 1.49 -7.24 15.32
C ALA A 56 2.77 -6.36 15.23
N ILE A 57 3.45 -6.35 14.08
CA ILE A 57 4.65 -5.53 13.87
C ILE A 57 4.31 -4.04 13.98
N THR A 58 3.22 -3.59 13.35
CA THR A 58 2.86 -2.16 13.38
C THR A 58 2.50 -1.67 14.78
N ALA A 59 1.94 -2.52 15.65
CA ALA A 59 1.71 -2.17 17.04
C ALA A 59 3.04 -1.90 17.79
N VAL A 60 4.07 -2.70 17.54
CA VAL A 60 5.41 -2.47 18.10
C VAL A 60 6.03 -1.18 17.54
N ILE A 61 5.90 -0.94 16.22
CA ILE A 61 6.39 0.30 15.59
C ILE A 61 5.68 1.52 16.20
N ALA A 62 4.36 1.47 16.36
CA ALA A 62 3.58 2.56 16.92
C ALA A 62 4.03 2.93 18.34
N ALA A 63 4.34 1.93 19.17
CA ALA A 63 4.85 2.14 20.52
C ALA A 63 6.30 2.67 20.57
N GLN A 64 7.07 2.54 19.50
CA GLN A 64 8.49 2.94 19.43
C GLN A 64 8.75 4.14 18.52
N THR A 65 7.72 4.80 18.04
CA THR A 65 7.78 6.03 17.22
C THR A 65 6.86 7.10 17.81
N GLN A 66 7.10 8.38 17.49
CA GLN A 66 6.42 9.51 18.14
C GLN A 66 5.61 10.39 17.18
N ARG A 67 6.00 10.46 15.90
CA ARG A 67 5.44 11.42 14.94
C ARG A 67 4.95 10.78 13.66
N ILE A 68 5.69 9.79 13.13
CA ILE A 68 5.36 9.17 11.85
C ILE A 68 3.99 8.48 11.94
N VAL A 69 3.16 8.68 10.94
CA VAL A 69 1.87 7.99 10.84
C VAL A 69 2.11 6.52 10.46
N ILE A 70 1.41 5.60 11.07
CA ILE A 70 1.51 4.17 10.79
C ILE A 70 0.32 3.72 9.97
N GLY A 71 0.54 3.00 8.89
CA GLY A 71 -0.53 2.50 8.02
C GLY A 71 -0.46 0.99 7.78
N TRP A 72 -1.61 0.32 7.77
CA TRP A 72 -1.71 -0.99 7.13
C TRP A 72 -1.91 -0.79 5.62
N GLY A 73 -0.97 -1.22 4.84
CA GLY A 73 -0.99 -0.94 3.41
C GLY A 73 -0.84 -2.16 2.50
N ILE A 74 -1.65 -3.21 2.60
CA ILE A 74 -2.98 -3.41 3.22
C ILE A 74 -3.01 -4.69 4.09
N ILE A 75 -4.09 -4.87 4.84
CA ILE A 75 -4.47 -6.17 5.41
C ILE A 75 -5.72 -6.69 4.70
N SER A 76 -6.00 -8.01 4.82
CA SER A 76 -7.11 -8.64 4.11
C SER A 76 -8.26 -9.00 5.03
N PRO A 77 -9.52 -8.63 4.69
CA PRO A 77 -10.71 -9.07 5.41
C PRO A 77 -11.08 -10.55 5.15
N TYR A 78 -10.38 -11.22 4.24
CA TYR A 78 -10.57 -12.67 4.03
C TYR A 78 -9.87 -13.53 5.09
N THR A 79 -8.87 -12.98 5.76
CA THR A 79 -8.11 -13.67 6.82
C THR A 79 -8.55 -13.28 8.22
N ARG A 80 -9.41 -12.25 8.34
CA ARG A 80 -9.85 -11.70 9.63
C ARG A 80 -11.30 -11.25 9.55
N HIS A 81 -12.10 -11.61 10.55
CA HIS A 81 -13.46 -11.09 10.64
C HIS A 81 -13.42 -9.55 10.87
N PRO A 82 -14.33 -8.74 10.26
CA PRO A 82 -14.33 -7.29 10.42
C PRO A 82 -14.39 -6.79 11.86
N VAL A 83 -15.07 -7.49 12.76
CA VAL A 83 -15.07 -7.17 14.20
C VAL A 83 -13.65 -7.26 14.76
N GLN A 84 -12.88 -8.30 14.41
CA GLN A 84 -11.49 -8.44 14.85
C GLN A 84 -10.60 -7.34 14.26
N ILE A 85 -10.80 -6.98 13.01
CA ILE A 85 -10.09 -5.84 12.39
C ILE A 85 -10.33 -4.56 13.17
N ALA A 86 -11.57 -4.28 13.57
CA ALA A 86 -11.89 -3.12 14.38
C ALA A 86 -11.24 -3.15 15.76
N MET A 87 -11.19 -4.33 16.41
CA MET A 87 -10.50 -4.49 17.70
C MET A 87 -8.99 -4.24 17.57
N GLU A 88 -8.35 -4.80 16.54
CA GLU A 88 -6.92 -4.57 16.27
C GLU A 88 -6.65 -3.08 15.95
N ALA A 89 -7.53 -2.43 15.19
CA ALA A 89 -7.42 -0.99 14.87
C ALA A 89 -7.53 -0.10 16.11
N ARG A 90 -8.32 -0.51 17.13
CA ARG A 90 -8.37 0.18 18.43
C ARG A 90 -7.02 0.11 19.15
N VAL A 91 -6.41 -1.05 19.20
CA VAL A 91 -5.06 -1.20 19.79
C VAL A 91 -4.05 -0.32 19.04
N MET A 92 -4.16 -0.19 17.71
CA MET A 92 -3.31 0.69 16.94
C MET A 92 -3.52 2.17 17.29
N GLN A 93 -4.76 2.61 17.53
CA GLN A 93 -5.03 3.98 18.01
C GLN A 93 -4.40 4.22 19.40
N ASP A 94 -4.51 3.23 20.29
CA ASP A 94 -3.93 3.33 21.63
C ASP A 94 -2.40 3.44 21.58
N ALA A 95 -1.75 2.60 20.77
CA ALA A 95 -0.31 2.56 20.65
C ALA A 95 0.27 3.76 19.88
N ALA A 96 -0.40 4.21 18.83
CA ALA A 96 0.08 5.31 18.00
C ALA A 96 -0.31 6.69 18.55
N GLY A 97 -1.47 6.81 19.19
CA GLY A 97 -2.08 8.08 19.54
C GLY A 97 -2.93 8.66 18.39
N ASP A 98 -3.64 9.75 18.68
CA ASP A 98 -4.62 10.35 17.78
C ASP A 98 -4.02 10.80 16.44
N GLY A 99 -4.69 10.41 15.35
CA GLY A 99 -4.34 10.81 13.99
C GLY A 99 -3.11 10.09 13.39
N ARG A 100 -2.47 9.21 14.14
CA ARG A 100 -1.25 8.52 13.69
C ARG A 100 -1.48 7.10 13.17
N PHE A 101 -2.71 6.70 12.93
CA PHE A 101 -3.01 5.38 12.37
C PHE A 101 -3.95 5.47 11.16
N LEU A 102 -3.63 4.73 10.10
CA LEU A 102 -4.41 4.58 8.87
C LEU A 102 -4.72 3.10 8.61
N LEU A 103 -6.00 2.79 8.40
CA LEU A 103 -6.47 1.43 8.17
C LEU A 103 -6.64 1.16 6.67
N GLY A 104 -5.76 0.40 6.05
CA GLY A 104 -5.88 -0.04 4.67
C GLY A 104 -6.37 -1.48 4.56
N LEU A 105 -7.45 -1.69 3.81
CA LEU A 105 -8.05 -2.98 3.50
C LEU A 105 -7.89 -3.32 2.02
N GLY A 106 -7.62 -4.58 1.70
CA GLY A 106 -7.51 -5.04 0.32
C GLY A 106 -7.92 -6.50 0.14
N ALA A 107 -8.41 -6.83 -1.05
CA ALA A 107 -8.94 -8.16 -1.32
C ALA A 107 -7.88 -9.27 -1.40
N SER A 108 -6.64 -8.94 -1.77
CA SER A 108 -5.49 -9.87 -1.83
C SER A 108 -5.79 -11.27 -2.40
N LYS A 109 -6.63 -11.37 -3.43
CA LYS A 109 -7.14 -12.65 -3.97
C LYS A 109 -6.08 -13.71 -4.28
N ILE A 110 -4.90 -13.26 -4.75
CA ILE A 110 -3.79 -14.16 -5.08
C ILE A 110 -3.31 -14.88 -3.83
N PHE A 111 -3.33 -14.19 -2.69
CA PHE A 111 -2.87 -14.67 -1.41
C PHE A 111 -3.82 -15.69 -0.79
N MET A 112 -5.10 -15.46 -0.96
CA MET A 112 -6.14 -16.34 -0.41
C MET A 112 -6.09 -17.74 -1.03
N LYS A 113 -5.81 -17.83 -2.33
CA LYS A 113 -5.67 -19.12 -3.02
C LYS A 113 -4.51 -19.96 -2.47
N GLU A 114 -3.41 -19.32 -2.07
CA GLU A 114 -2.21 -20.04 -1.60
C GLU A 114 -2.34 -20.56 -0.16
N ILE A 115 -3.17 -19.93 0.67
CA ILE A 115 -3.41 -20.39 2.05
C ILE A 115 -4.66 -21.29 2.18
N GLY A 116 -5.30 -21.64 1.08
CA GLY A 116 -6.51 -22.48 1.09
C GLY A 116 -7.77 -21.72 1.53
N GLU A 117 -7.64 -20.46 1.88
CA GLU A 117 -8.75 -19.59 2.24
C GLU A 117 -9.32 -18.96 0.98
N GLY A 118 -10.33 -19.08 0.53
CA GLY A 118 -10.81 -18.45 -0.71
C GLY A 118 -12.08 -19.06 -1.21
N GLU A 119 -12.61 -20.03 -0.47
CA GLU A 119 -13.93 -20.57 -0.77
C GLU A 119 -15.04 -19.81 -0.04
N GLN A 120 -14.79 -19.37 1.18
CA GLN A 120 -15.70 -18.46 1.89
C GLN A 120 -15.65 -17.08 1.21
N GLY A 121 -16.71 -16.70 0.56
CA GLY A 121 -16.80 -15.43 -0.20
C GLY A 121 -16.38 -15.51 -1.66
N ARG A 122 -16.03 -16.68 -2.21
CA ARG A 122 -15.81 -16.86 -3.66
C ARG A 122 -17.08 -16.59 -4.47
N ASP A 123 -18.23 -16.89 -3.92
CA ASP A 123 -19.54 -16.65 -4.54
C ASP A 123 -19.88 -15.15 -4.58
N PHE A 124 -19.16 -14.34 -3.79
CA PHE A 124 -19.34 -12.90 -3.74
C PHE A 124 -18.09 -12.19 -4.23
N GLY A 125 -18.25 -11.27 -5.18
CA GLY A 125 -17.13 -10.48 -5.70
C GLY A 125 -16.45 -9.64 -4.58
N PRO A 126 -15.15 -9.28 -4.75
CA PRO A 126 -14.39 -8.52 -3.74
C PRO A 126 -15.07 -7.23 -3.28
N ALA A 127 -15.88 -6.62 -4.13
CA ALA A 127 -16.60 -5.41 -3.80
C ALA A 127 -17.62 -5.61 -2.68
N VAL A 128 -18.27 -6.77 -2.62
CA VAL A 128 -19.23 -7.09 -1.54
C VAL A 128 -18.46 -7.29 -0.23
N VAL A 129 -17.40 -8.10 -0.24
CA VAL A 129 -16.57 -8.36 0.94
C VAL A 129 -16.00 -7.07 1.50
N MET A 130 -15.44 -6.22 0.65
CA MET A 130 -14.84 -4.95 1.07
C MET A 130 -15.88 -3.98 1.63
N ARG A 131 -17.04 -3.86 0.98
CA ARG A 131 -18.11 -2.99 1.46
C ARG A 131 -18.60 -3.43 2.82
N GLU A 132 -19.00 -4.70 2.98
CA GLU A 132 -19.50 -5.23 4.24
C GLU A 132 -18.47 -5.12 5.37
N SER A 133 -17.18 -5.32 5.05
CA SER A 133 -16.10 -5.12 6.03
C SER A 133 -16.00 -3.66 6.49
N ILE A 134 -16.08 -2.70 5.55
CA ILE A 134 -15.99 -1.27 5.89
C ILE A 134 -17.21 -0.84 6.68
N ASP A 135 -18.42 -1.30 6.31
CA ASP A 135 -19.65 -0.99 7.01
C ASP A 135 -19.55 -1.41 8.49
N ILE A 136 -19.13 -2.65 8.75
CA ILE A 136 -18.98 -3.17 10.11
C ILE A 136 -17.88 -2.41 10.88
N VAL A 137 -16.68 -2.31 10.29
CA VAL A 137 -15.51 -1.66 10.92
C VAL A 137 -15.81 -0.20 11.24
N SER A 138 -16.43 0.54 10.32
CA SER A 138 -16.74 1.96 10.52
C SER A 138 -17.69 2.20 11.70
N VAL A 139 -18.73 1.37 11.85
CA VAL A 139 -19.68 1.47 12.97
C VAL A 139 -18.97 1.21 14.30
N ILE A 140 -18.15 0.15 14.38
CA ILE A 140 -17.44 -0.20 15.61
C ILE A 140 -16.41 0.88 15.98
N LEU A 141 -15.63 1.37 15.01
CA LEU A 141 -14.63 2.41 15.25
C LEU A 141 -15.28 3.76 15.63
N ALA A 142 -16.50 4.02 15.18
CA ALA A 142 -17.29 5.17 15.64
C ALA A 142 -17.89 4.99 17.05
N GLY A 143 -17.67 3.83 17.71
CA GLY A 143 -18.23 3.53 19.03
C GLY A 143 -19.66 3.02 19.01
N GLY A 144 -20.22 2.68 17.85
CA GLY A 144 -21.57 2.17 17.66
C GLY A 144 -21.69 0.67 17.96
N ALA A 145 -22.93 0.24 18.29
CA ALA A 145 -23.29 -1.17 18.29
C ALA A 145 -23.49 -1.65 16.84
N VAL A 146 -23.10 -2.86 16.56
CA VAL A 146 -23.26 -3.51 15.25
C VAL A 146 -24.30 -4.62 15.37
N ASP A 147 -25.29 -4.59 14.47
CA ASP A 147 -26.17 -5.71 14.16
C ASP A 147 -26.29 -5.79 12.63
N TYR A 148 -25.40 -6.57 12.03
CA TYR A 148 -25.18 -6.60 10.58
C TYR A 148 -25.46 -7.98 10.00
N HIS A 149 -26.35 -8.04 9.02
CA HIS A 149 -26.76 -9.27 8.30
C HIS A 149 -26.42 -9.13 6.83
N GLY A 150 -25.12 -9.28 6.51
CA GLY A 150 -24.63 -9.21 5.14
C GLY A 150 -24.74 -10.54 4.38
N LYS A 151 -24.28 -10.52 3.15
CA LYS A 151 -24.14 -11.71 2.32
C LYS A 151 -22.94 -12.56 2.71
N VAL A 152 -21.87 -11.90 3.16
CA VAL A 152 -20.58 -12.52 3.52
C VAL A 152 -20.40 -12.54 5.02
N PHE A 153 -20.67 -11.42 5.69
CA PHE A 153 -20.44 -11.28 7.12
C PHE A 153 -21.72 -11.16 7.92
N GLN A 154 -21.71 -11.79 9.08
CA GLN A 154 -22.70 -11.60 10.13
C GLN A 154 -21.97 -11.03 11.35
N ALA A 155 -22.45 -9.94 11.91
CA ALA A 155 -21.84 -9.33 13.08
C ALA A 155 -22.88 -8.82 14.05
N SER A 156 -22.82 -9.28 15.29
CA SER A 156 -23.57 -8.71 16.40
C SER A 156 -22.61 -8.40 17.53
N ALA A 157 -22.40 -7.14 17.79
CA ALA A 157 -21.49 -6.67 18.84
C ALA A 157 -22.08 -5.44 19.54
N PRO A 158 -21.99 -5.36 20.87
CA PRO A 158 -22.37 -4.16 21.61
C PRO A 158 -21.45 -2.98 21.24
N ALA A 159 -21.90 -1.77 21.54
CA ALA A 159 -21.04 -0.60 21.42
C ALA A 159 -19.77 -0.77 22.26
N LEU A 160 -18.60 -0.57 21.66
CA LEU A 160 -17.33 -0.54 22.39
C LEU A 160 -17.25 0.81 23.12
N LYS A 161 -17.94 0.92 24.26
CA LYS A 161 -17.91 2.12 25.09
C LYS A 161 -16.69 2.04 26.03
N ASP A 162 -15.69 2.81 25.69
CA ASP A 162 -14.69 3.24 26.64
C ASP A 162 -14.78 4.77 26.70
N GLU A 163 -15.03 5.34 27.88
CA GLU A 163 -15.14 6.79 28.05
C GLU A 163 -13.85 7.52 27.62
N ALA A 164 -12.70 6.86 27.76
CA ALA A 164 -11.40 7.35 27.28
C ALA A 164 -11.34 7.47 25.74
N HIS A 165 -12.19 6.76 25.00
CA HIS A 165 -12.17 6.73 23.52
C HIS A 165 -13.19 7.66 22.87
N ALA A 166 -14.12 8.23 23.64
CA ALA A 166 -15.19 9.09 23.12
C ALA A 166 -14.68 10.38 22.43
N SER A 167 -13.44 10.79 22.70
CA SER A 167 -12.81 11.99 22.15
C SER A 167 -11.74 11.70 21.09
N ARG A 168 -11.49 10.45 20.72
CA ARG A 168 -10.42 10.10 19.78
C ARG A 168 -10.73 10.48 18.34
N ALA A 169 -9.68 10.86 17.64
CA ALA A 169 -9.76 11.12 16.21
C ALA A 169 -10.23 9.87 15.45
N ARG A 170 -11.07 10.09 14.43
CA ARG A 170 -11.54 9.01 13.53
C ARG A 170 -10.35 8.34 12.84
N VAL A 171 -10.36 7.01 12.73
CA VAL A 171 -9.40 6.24 11.93
C VAL A 171 -9.80 6.35 10.46
N PRO A 172 -8.95 6.94 9.59
CA PRO A 172 -9.19 6.92 8.15
C PRO A 172 -9.07 5.51 7.58
N ILE A 173 -10.03 5.14 6.71
CA ILE A 173 -10.09 3.83 6.06
C ILE A 173 -9.73 3.97 4.59
N TYR A 174 -8.84 3.11 4.10
CA TYR A 174 -8.39 3.05 2.71
C TYR A 174 -8.74 1.71 2.08
N ILE A 175 -9.01 1.72 0.77
CA ILE A 175 -9.14 0.50 -0.03
C ILE A 175 -7.92 0.34 -0.92
N GLY A 176 -7.25 -0.80 -0.85
CA GLY A 176 -6.22 -1.22 -1.81
C GLY A 176 -6.85 -1.80 -3.07
N ALA A 177 -6.71 -1.12 -4.23
CA ALA A 177 -7.36 -1.56 -5.46
C ALA A 177 -6.65 -1.16 -6.75
N THR A 178 -6.66 -2.09 -7.71
CA THR A 178 -6.19 -1.86 -9.08
C THR A 178 -7.35 -1.69 -10.08
N GLY A 179 -8.44 -2.43 -9.86
CA GLY A 179 -9.58 -2.43 -10.78
C GLY A 179 -10.61 -1.32 -10.49
N PRO A 180 -11.36 -0.88 -11.52
CA PRO A 180 -12.22 0.31 -11.44
C PRO A 180 -13.41 0.14 -10.47
N VAL A 181 -13.90 -1.08 -10.26
CA VAL A 181 -15.03 -1.34 -9.36
C VAL A 181 -14.65 -1.02 -7.90
N LEU A 182 -13.50 -1.52 -7.44
CA LEU A 182 -13.02 -1.25 -6.09
C LEU A 182 -12.48 0.19 -5.93
N GLN A 183 -11.97 0.80 -7.00
CA GLN A 183 -11.57 2.21 -6.99
C GLN A 183 -12.79 3.13 -6.78
N ARG A 184 -13.91 2.84 -7.45
CA ARG A 184 -15.18 3.55 -7.21
C ARG A 184 -15.76 3.27 -5.82
N LEU A 185 -15.62 2.02 -5.33
CA LEU A 185 -16.01 1.70 -3.95
C LEU A 185 -15.19 2.51 -2.94
N ALA A 186 -13.88 2.67 -3.16
CA ALA A 186 -13.05 3.54 -2.32
C ALA A 186 -13.60 4.98 -2.28
N GLY A 187 -13.95 5.53 -3.44
CA GLY A 187 -14.57 6.85 -3.51
C GLY A 187 -15.84 6.99 -2.69
N SER A 188 -16.70 5.98 -2.75
CA SER A 188 -18.01 6.03 -2.08
C SER A 188 -17.97 5.68 -0.59
N HIS A 189 -17.12 4.75 -0.14
CA HIS A 189 -17.17 4.17 1.21
C HIS A 189 -15.89 4.39 2.05
N ALA A 190 -14.77 4.82 1.46
CA ALA A 190 -13.52 5.00 2.17
C ALA A 190 -13.03 6.46 2.19
N ASP A 191 -11.92 6.73 2.84
CA ASP A 191 -11.25 8.03 2.90
C ASP A 191 -10.16 8.15 1.84
N GLY A 192 -9.75 7.04 1.26
CA GLY A 192 -8.75 7.02 0.23
C GLY A 192 -8.63 5.69 -0.49
N LEU A 193 -7.80 5.72 -1.52
CA LEU A 193 -7.44 4.60 -2.38
C LEU A 193 -5.93 4.39 -2.32
N LEU A 194 -5.49 3.16 -2.13
CA LEU A 194 -4.10 2.74 -2.31
C LEU A 194 -3.99 1.90 -3.58
N THR A 195 -3.13 2.31 -4.51
CA THR A 195 -2.91 1.55 -5.74
C THR A 195 -1.81 0.49 -5.53
N ALA A 196 -1.78 -0.51 -6.40
CA ALA A 196 -0.80 -1.58 -6.32
C ALA A 196 0.58 -1.16 -6.86
N SER A 197 1.57 -2.04 -6.72
CA SER A 197 2.89 -1.90 -7.34
C SER A 197 2.83 -1.70 -8.86
N ILE A 198 3.84 -1.06 -9.42
CA ILE A 198 3.90 -0.61 -10.83
C ILE A 198 2.83 0.46 -11.14
N THR A 199 2.54 1.28 -10.15
CA THR A 199 1.75 2.50 -10.36
C THR A 199 2.59 3.53 -11.10
N THR A 200 2.03 4.07 -12.18
CA THR A 200 2.63 5.16 -12.96
C THR A 200 1.77 6.44 -12.84
N PRO A 201 2.27 7.63 -13.22
CA PRO A 201 1.44 8.84 -13.26
C PRO A 201 0.17 8.67 -14.11
N ASP A 202 0.23 7.93 -15.23
CA ASP A 202 -0.95 7.66 -16.05
C ASP A 202 -1.95 6.72 -15.34
N PHE A 203 -1.46 5.75 -14.57
CA PHE A 203 -2.32 4.95 -13.73
C PHE A 203 -2.94 5.76 -12.59
N ILE A 204 -2.21 6.70 -12.00
CA ILE A 204 -2.75 7.64 -10.98
C ILE A 204 -3.91 8.47 -11.57
N ARG A 205 -3.75 9.02 -12.78
CA ARG A 205 -4.84 9.76 -13.46
C ARG A 205 -6.08 8.88 -13.69
N TYR A 206 -5.85 7.65 -14.15
CA TYR A 206 -6.94 6.67 -14.33
C TYR A 206 -7.63 6.34 -12.99
N ALA A 207 -6.86 6.08 -11.93
CA ALA A 207 -7.40 5.76 -10.61
C ALA A 207 -8.17 6.96 -10.00
N ARG A 208 -7.66 8.18 -10.19
CA ARG A 208 -8.31 9.42 -9.75
C ARG A 208 -9.70 9.57 -10.34
N VAL A 209 -9.86 9.34 -11.65
CA VAL A 209 -11.17 9.42 -12.33
C VAL A 209 -12.19 8.45 -11.70
N ASN A 210 -11.80 7.19 -11.46
CA ASN A 210 -12.68 6.21 -10.84
C ASN A 210 -13.00 6.55 -9.38
N LEU A 211 -12.01 6.99 -8.61
CA LEU A 211 -12.18 7.40 -7.21
C LEU A 211 -13.19 8.54 -7.09
N GLU A 212 -13.03 9.57 -7.90
CA GLU A 212 -13.93 10.72 -7.94
C GLU A 212 -15.34 10.39 -8.43
N GLU A 213 -15.47 9.48 -9.40
CA GLU A 213 -16.78 8.99 -9.84
C GLU A 213 -17.52 8.32 -8.67
N GLY A 214 -16.82 7.48 -7.90
CA GLY A 214 -17.39 6.85 -6.69
C GLY A 214 -17.82 7.87 -5.65
N ALA A 215 -17.00 8.90 -5.40
CA ALA A 215 -17.29 9.97 -4.46
C ALA A 215 -18.54 10.76 -4.86
N ARG A 216 -18.61 11.21 -6.10
CA ARG A 216 -19.77 11.97 -6.62
C ARG A 216 -21.07 11.19 -6.51
N ARG A 217 -21.05 9.88 -6.80
CA ARG A 217 -22.24 9.01 -6.65
C ARG A 217 -22.72 8.89 -5.21
N ALA A 218 -21.81 9.02 -4.24
CA ALA A 218 -22.12 8.97 -2.82
C ALA A 218 -22.33 10.36 -2.18
N GLY A 219 -22.30 11.45 -2.97
CA GLY A 219 -22.42 12.81 -2.46
C GLY A 219 -21.23 13.27 -1.62
N LYS A 220 -20.06 12.62 -1.78
CA LYS A 220 -18.82 12.98 -1.08
C LYS A 220 -18.01 13.98 -1.91
N GLU A 221 -17.24 14.83 -1.22
CA GLU A 221 -16.33 15.78 -1.86
C GLU A 221 -15.08 15.05 -2.39
N PRO A 222 -14.84 15.00 -3.72
CA PRO A 222 -13.70 14.30 -4.29
C PRO A 222 -12.33 14.81 -3.82
N ALA A 223 -12.21 16.12 -3.55
CA ALA A 223 -10.96 16.73 -3.10
C ALA A 223 -10.55 16.31 -1.67
N ALA A 224 -11.47 15.71 -0.90
CA ALA A 224 -11.20 15.19 0.43
C ALA A 224 -10.65 13.76 0.43
N LEU A 225 -10.55 13.11 -0.76
CA LEU A 225 -10.10 11.73 -0.88
C LEU A 225 -8.60 11.64 -1.17
N ASP A 226 -7.91 10.85 -0.36
CA ASP A 226 -6.50 10.54 -0.54
C ASP A 226 -6.30 9.50 -1.66
N LEU A 227 -5.22 9.63 -2.41
CA LEU A 227 -4.83 8.67 -3.44
C LEU A 227 -3.37 8.31 -3.30
N GLY A 228 -3.10 7.11 -2.80
CA GLY A 228 -1.77 6.55 -2.61
C GLY A 228 -1.30 5.70 -3.79
N GLY A 229 -0.03 5.85 -4.13
CA GLY A 229 0.65 5.05 -5.15
C GLY A 229 1.83 4.27 -4.59
N VAL A 230 1.86 2.94 -4.80
CA VAL A 230 3.03 2.10 -4.48
C VAL A 230 4.05 2.22 -5.61
N ILE A 231 5.22 2.77 -5.31
CA ILE A 231 6.25 3.09 -6.28
C ILE A 231 7.60 2.53 -5.81
N VAL A 232 8.26 1.78 -6.69
CA VAL A 232 9.62 1.29 -6.42
C VAL A 232 10.57 2.47 -6.32
N GLY A 233 11.38 2.49 -5.26
CA GLY A 233 12.31 3.56 -4.98
C GLY A 233 13.71 3.07 -4.64
N SER A 234 14.72 3.84 -5.09
CA SER A 234 16.09 3.70 -4.64
C SER A 234 16.87 4.98 -4.94
N ILE A 235 17.59 5.51 -3.98
CA ILE A 235 18.32 6.76 -4.10
C ILE A 235 19.81 6.56 -3.82
N HIS A 236 20.65 7.18 -4.66
CA HIS A 236 22.08 7.25 -4.46
C HIS A 236 22.63 8.55 -5.08
N ARG A 237 23.77 9.05 -4.62
CA ARG A 237 24.44 10.22 -5.23
C ARG A 237 24.93 9.93 -6.66
N ASP A 238 25.16 8.67 -6.99
CA ASP A 238 25.43 8.14 -8.33
C ASP A 238 24.14 7.60 -8.93
N SER A 239 23.73 8.13 -10.09
CA SER A 239 22.48 7.79 -10.77
C SER A 239 22.39 6.30 -11.10
N GLN A 240 23.49 5.68 -11.55
CA GLN A 240 23.48 4.28 -11.95
C GLN A 240 23.27 3.36 -10.75
N LYS A 241 23.94 3.63 -9.62
CA LYS A 241 23.73 2.87 -8.38
C LYS A 241 22.31 3.00 -7.85
N GLY A 242 21.72 4.21 -7.91
CA GLY A 242 20.32 4.39 -7.57
C GLY A 242 19.38 3.55 -8.43
N LYS A 243 19.59 3.52 -9.75
CA LYS A 243 18.82 2.69 -10.67
C LYS A 243 19.01 1.19 -10.43
N GLU A 244 20.24 0.75 -10.18
CA GLU A 244 20.54 -0.65 -9.85
C GLU A 244 19.79 -1.13 -8.60
N GLY A 245 19.72 -0.31 -7.55
CA GLY A 245 18.99 -0.63 -6.33
C GLY A 245 17.50 -0.89 -6.56
N ALA A 246 16.89 -0.23 -7.53
CA ALA A 246 15.46 -0.39 -7.84
C ALA A 246 15.14 -1.66 -8.67
N ARG A 247 16.14 -2.24 -9.40
CA ARG A 247 15.89 -3.29 -10.38
C ARG A 247 15.32 -4.57 -9.77
N GLU A 248 15.80 -4.98 -8.60
CA GLU A 248 15.37 -6.25 -7.98
C GLU A 248 13.87 -6.21 -7.62
N MET A 249 13.41 -5.13 -7.00
CA MET A 249 11.99 -4.99 -6.65
C MET A 249 11.12 -4.80 -7.90
N ALA A 250 11.56 -4.03 -8.87
CA ALA A 250 10.89 -3.91 -10.16
C ALA A 250 10.74 -5.27 -10.84
N ALA A 251 11.82 -6.09 -10.84
CA ALA A 251 11.79 -7.43 -11.40
C ALA A 251 10.79 -8.35 -10.70
N MET A 252 10.76 -8.33 -9.37
CA MET A 252 9.82 -9.14 -8.58
C MET A 252 8.36 -8.79 -8.92
N TYR A 253 8.05 -7.51 -9.02
CA TYR A 253 6.71 -7.07 -9.36
C TYR A 253 6.32 -7.38 -10.81
N LEU A 254 7.23 -7.19 -11.76
CA LEU A 254 6.98 -7.48 -13.17
C LEU A 254 6.83 -8.99 -13.43
N ALA A 255 7.71 -9.81 -12.85
CA ALA A 255 7.58 -11.27 -12.93
C ALA A 255 6.24 -11.77 -12.35
N ASN A 256 5.80 -11.20 -11.22
CA ASN A 256 4.49 -11.53 -10.64
C ASN A 256 3.33 -11.13 -11.58
N LYS A 257 3.42 -10.02 -12.31
CA LYS A 257 2.40 -9.64 -13.29
C LYS A 257 2.29 -10.66 -14.42
N VAL A 258 3.40 -11.18 -14.92
CA VAL A 258 3.41 -12.25 -15.95
C VAL A 258 2.65 -13.49 -15.48
N GLN A 259 2.87 -13.90 -14.25
CA GLN A 259 2.22 -15.10 -13.68
C GLN A 259 0.73 -14.92 -13.39
N ASN A 260 0.25 -13.69 -13.25
CA ASN A 260 -1.09 -13.35 -12.80
C ASN A 260 -1.87 -12.49 -13.81
N ILE A 261 -1.48 -12.52 -15.09
CA ILE A 261 -2.14 -11.76 -16.15
C ILE A 261 -3.53 -12.31 -16.39
N ARG A 262 -4.53 -11.77 -15.72
CA ARG A 262 -5.93 -11.67 -16.16
C ARG A 262 -6.61 -10.56 -15.36
N GLY A 263 -7.13 -9.57 -16.03
CA GLY A 263 -7.94 -8.50 -15.43
C GLY A 263 -7.16 -7.25 -15.07
N SER A 264 -7.07 -6.86 -13.79
CA SER A 264 -6.52 -5.55 -13.40
C SER A 264 -5.03 -5.36 -13.65
N ALA A 265 -4.25 -6.43 -13.89
CA ALA A 265 -2.84 -6.31 -14.26
C ALA A 265 -2.66 -5.71 -15.66
N ASP A 266 -3.56 -6.01 -16.58
CA ASP A 266 -3.51 -5.49 -17.95
C ASP A 266 -3.56 -3.97 -17.99
N VAL A 267 -4.39 -3.37 -17.14
CA VAL A 267 -4.50 -1.90 -17.04
C VAL A 267 -3.21 -1.27 -16.50
N LEU A 268 -2.55 -1.91 -15.53
CA LEU A 268 -1.27 -1.40 -15.01
C LEU A 268 -0.18 -1.41 -16.07
N LEU A 269 -0.06 -2.49 -16.84
CA LEU A 269 0.90 -2.61 -17.92
C LEU A 269 0.60 -1.64 -19.05
N ASP A 270 -0.67 -1.52 -19.45
CA ASP A 270 -1.11 -0.55 -20.46
C ASP A 270 -0.71 0.89 -20.06
N LYS A 271 -1.02 1.29 -18.82
CA LYS A 271 -0.68 2.63 -18.30
C LYS A 271 0.82 2.84 -18.09
N ALA A 272 1.60 1.77 -17.99
CA ALA A 272 3.06 1.83 -17.98
C ALA A 272 3.67 1.83 -19.41
N GLY A 273 2.87 1.61 -20.44
CA GLY A 273 3.35 1.43 -21.82
C GLY A 273 4.22 0.17 -21.96
N LEU A 274 3.95 -0.85 -21.14
CA LEU A 274 4.67 -2.11 -21.15
C LEU A 274 3.86 -3.18 -21.90
N GLN A 275 4.57 -3.91 -22.77
CA GLN A 275 4.02 -5.07 -23.44
C GLN A 275 4.44 -6.36 -22.71
N PHE A 276 3.60 -7.38 -22.78
CA PHE A 276 3.93 -8.69 -22.20
C PHE A 276 5.28 -9.23 -22.66
N ALA A 277 5.59 -9.08 -23.94
CA ALA A 277 6.85 -9.55 -24.53
C ALA A 277 8.10 -8.87 -23.91
N GLU A 278 7.97 -7.67 -23.36
CA GLU A 278 9.08 -6.96 -22.71
C GLU A 278 9.36 -7.48 -21.30
N ILE A 279 8.33 -7.95 -20.61
CA ILE A 279 8.43 -8.41 -19.20
C ILE A 279 8.53 -9.94 -19.06
N ALA A 280 8.16 -10.70 -20.07
CA ALA A 280 8.28 -12.17 -20.08
C ALA A 280 9.72 -12.65 -19.82
N PRO A 281 10.77 -12.06 -20.41
CA PRO A 281 12.16 -12.43 -20.11
C PRO A 281 12.55 -12.23 -18.63
N ILE A 282 11.94 -11.26 -17.93
CA ILE A 282 12.17 -11.02 -16.50
C ILE A 282 11.58 -12.17 -15.68
N ALA A 283 10.38 -12.62 -16.04
CA ALA A 283 9.73 -13.76 -15.37
C ALA A 283 10.52 -15.07 -15.61
N ASP A 284 10.99 -15.30 -16.83
CA ASP A 284 11.83 -16.44 -17.17
C ASP A 284 13.16 -16.42 -16.39
N ALA A 285 13.77 -15.26 -16.28
CA ALA A 285 15.01 -15.09 -15.50
C ALA A 285 14.75 -15.32 -14.00
N MET A 286 13.60 -14.88 -13.48
CA MET A 286 13.20 -15.12 -12.10
C MET A 286 13.06 -16.63 -11.82
N GLU A 287 12.43 -17.36 -12.72
CA GLU A 287 12.21 -18.80 -12.56
C GLU A 287 13.50 -19.61 -12.64
N LYS A 288 14.41 -19.25 -13.56
CA LYS A 288 15.64 -19.98 -13.81
C LYS A 288 16.79 -19.63 -12.88
N GLY A 289 16.91 -18.37 -12.47
CA GLY A 289 18.07 -17.84 -11.74
C GLY A 289 17.74 -16.97 -10.54
N GLY A 290 16.44 -16.86 -10.18
CA GLY A 290 15.98 -16.10 -9.02
C GLY A 290 16.09 -14.58 -9.19
N ARG A 291 16.00 -13.87 -8.07
CA ARG A 291 15.88 -12.41 -8.03
C ARG A 291 17.03 -11.66 -8.70
N LYS A 292 18.27 -12.12 -8.49
CA LYS A 292 19.45 -11.46 -9.09
C LYS A 292 19.44 -11.56 -10.62
N ALA A 293 19.12 -12.72 -11.17
CA ALA A 293 19.01 -12.90 -12.62
C ALA A 293 17.86 -12.07 -13.20
N ALA A 294 16.72 -12.02 -12.52
CA ALA A 294 15.60 -11.21 -12.93
C ALA A 294 15.93 -9.70 -12.89
N ALA A 295 16.64 -9.23 -11.87
CA ALA A 295 17.09 -7.85 -11.78
C ALA A 295 17.98 -7.44 -12.95
N GLN A 296 18.87 -8.34 -13.42
CA GLN A 296 19.72 -8.10 -14.59
C GLN A 296 18.92 -8.00 -15.90
N ALA A 297 17.74 -8.62 -15.97
CA ALA A 297 16.85 -8.54 -17.12
C ALA A 297 16.01 -7.23 -17.16
N VAL A 298 16.00 -6.44 -16.08
CA VAL A 298 15.34 -5.13 -16.06
C VAL A 298 16.26 -4.08 -16.66
N SER A 299 15.95 -3.60 -17.86
CA SER A 299 16.68 -2.51 -18.52
C SER A 299 16.34 -1.13 -17.93
N ASP A 300 17.16 -0.12 -18.24
CA ASP A 300 16.86 1.27 -17.89
C ASP A 300 15.57 1.76 -18.56
N ASP A 301 15.25 1.28 -19.76
CA ASP A 301 14.00 1.60 -20.44
C ASP A 301 12.79 1.05 -19.67
N ILE A 302 12.86 -0.17 -19.15
CA ILE A 302 11.82 -0.75 -18.30
C ILE A 302 11.67 0.06 -17.01
N LEU A 303 12.77 0.43 -16.32
CA LEU A 303 12.71 1.28 -15.12
C LEU A 303 12.07 2.64 -15.44
N LYS A 304 12.38 3.21 -16.59
CA LYS A 304 11.77 4.45 -17.06
C LYS A 304 10.28 4.28 -17.34
N LYS A 305 9.85 3.17 -17.95
CA LYS A 305 8.43 2.87 -18.20
C LYS A 305 7.62 2.65 -16.93
N VAL A 306 8.15 1.91 -15.96
CA VAL A 306 7.49 1.73 -14.65
C VAL A 306 7.54 2.97 -13.76
N ARG A 307 8.23 4.03 -14.21
CA ARG A 307 8.33 5.30 -13.49
C ARG A 307 8.86 5.16 -12.07
N ALA A 308 9.88 4.29 -11.89
CA ALA A 308 10.55 4.16 -10.60
C ALA A 308 11.13 5.49 -10.12
N ILE A 309 11.03 5.77 -8.83
CA ILE A 309 11.68 6.90 -8.15
C ILE A 309 13.11 6.45 -7.82
N ALA A 310 14.00 6.47 -8.82
CA ALA A 310 15.32 5.87 -8.71
C ALA A 310 16.38 6.72 -9.42
N GLY A 311 17.54 6.89 -8.77
CA GLY A 311 18.66 7.66 -9.29
C GLY A 311 19.22 8.64 -8.26
N THR A 312 19.65 9.82 -8.73
CA THR A 312 20.11 10.92 -7.87
C THR A 312 18.94 11.60 -7.14
N PRO A 313 19.21 12.42 -6.09
CA PRO A 313 18.18 13.24 -5.45
C PRO A 313 17.35 14.06 -6.45
N ASP A 314 17.99 14.70 -7.43
CA ASP A 314 17.29 15.52 -8.43
C ASP A 314 16.37 14.65 -9.31
N GLU A 315 16.86 13.51 -9.80
CA GLU A 315 16.04 12.55 -10.57
C GLU A 315 14.84 12.05 -9.74
N CYS A 316 15.03 11.83 -8.44
CA CYS A 316 13.94 11.44 -7.53
C CYS A 316 12.93 12.57 -7.34
N CYS A 317 13.38 13.82 -7.16
CA CYS A 317 12.50 14.99 -7.06
C CYS A 317 11.65 15.18 -8.31
N GLU A 318 12.25 15.12 -9.52
CA GLU A 318 11.54 15.21 -10.78
C GLU A 318 10.45 14.14 -10.88
N ARG A 319 10.78 12.90 -10.52
CA ARG A 319 9.84 11.79 -10.57
C ARG A 319 8.69 11.94 -9.58
N ILE A 320 8.97 12.35 -8.36
CA ILE A 320 7.92 12.61 -7.35
C ILE A 320 6.97 13.73 -7.81
N ALA A 321 7.51 14.78 -8.42
CA ALA A 321 6.71 15.86 -8.97
C ALA A 321 5.73 15.37 -10.06
N GLU A 322 6.16 14.46 -10.97
CA GLU A 322 5.28 13.86 -11.97
C GLU A 322 4.08 13.13 -11.33
N TYR A 323 4.29 12.41 -10.24
CA TYR A 323 3.21 11.74 -9.52
C TYR A 323 2.26 12.73 -8.84
N ARG A 324 2.80 13.74 -8.17
CA ARG A 324 2.00 14.82 -7.56
C ARG A 324 1.13 15.50 -8.60
N ASP A 325 1.71 15.87 -9.73
CA ASP A 325 1.03 16.59 -10.83
C ASP A 325 -0.01 15.69 -11.55
N ALA A 326 0.14 14.37 -11.44
CA ALA A 326 -0.88 13.40 -11.88
C ALA A 326 -2.06 13.26 -10.90
N GLY A 327 -1.99 13.90 -9.71
CA GLY A 327 -3.02 13.85 -8.69
C GLY A 327 -2.80 12.79 -7.60
N CYS A 328 -1.60 12.22 -7.50
CA CYS A 328 -1.20 11.41 -6.34
C CYS A 328 -1.07 12.34 -5.12
N THR A 329 -1.69 11.98 -4.01
CA THR A 329 -1.60 12.75 -2.77
C THR A 329 -0.77 12.02 -1.70
N ASN A 330 -0.39 10.76 -1.95
CA ASN A 330 0.34 9.92 -1.01
C ASN A 330 1.31 9.00 -1.75
N ILE A 331 2.57 9.37 -1.81
CA ILE A 331 3.63 8.51 -2.33
C ILE A 331 3.89 7.40 -1.31
N MET A 332 3.76 6.16 -1.72
CA MET A 332 4.13 4.98 -0.93
C MET A 332 5.43 4.41 -1.52
N LEU A 333 6.56 4.99 -1.10
CA LEU A 333 7.86 4.68 -1.64
C LEU A 333 8.37 3.35 -1.08
N GLU A 334 8.58 2.37 -1.92
CA GLU A 334 9.18 1.11 -1.53
C GLU A 334 10.68 1.15 -1.78
N ILE A 335 11.43 1.53 -0.74
CA ILE A 335 12.88 1.67 -0.80
C ILE A 335 13.53 0.29 -0.84
N TRP A 336 14.36 0.06 -1.88
CA TRP A 336 15.08 -1.18 -2.09
C TRP A 336 16.54 -0.95 -2.46
N GLY A 337 17.35 -2.03 -2.44
CA GLY A 337 18.79 -1.98 -2.63
C GLY A 337 19.56 -2.01 -1.32
N ASP A 338 20.85 -1.71 -1.39
CA ASP A 338 21.74 -1.72 -0.24
C ASP A 338 21.45 -0.53 0.69
N ASP A 339 21.71 -0.73 1.98
CA ASP A 339 21.64 0.30 3.03
C ASP A 339 20.39 1.21 2.97
N ARG A 340 19.22 0.60 3.15
CA ARG A 340 17.92 1.31 3.06
C ARG A 340 17.75 2.40 4.13
N GLU A 341 18.38 2.25 5.29
CA GLU A 341 18.33 3.30 6.34
C GLU A 341 19.12 4.55 5.89
N GLU A 342 20.28 4.38 5.24
CA GLU A 342 21.03 5.51 4.68
C GLU A 342 20.30 6.11 3.46
N GLN A 343 19.63 5.29 2.65
CA GLN A 343 18.77 5.79 1.57
C GLN A 343 17.62 6.64 2.14
N ALA A 344 16.96 6.19 3.22
CA ALA A 344 15.90 6.96 3.88
C ALA A 344 16.43 8.30 4.39
N LYS A 345 17.62 8.32 4.97
CA LYS A 345 18.28 9.55 5.41
C LYS A 345 18.57 10.48 4.23
N LEU A 346 19.09 9.96 3.12
CA LEU A 346 19.37 10.76 1.93
C LEU A 346 18.08 11.34 1.31
N PHE A 347 16.98 10.58 1.29
CA PHE A 347 15.67 11.12 0.93
C PHE A 347 15.26 12.28 1.85
N GLY A 348 15.44 12.13 3.17
CA GLY A 348 15.11 13.15 4.16
C GLY A 348 15.92 14.44 3.99
N GLU A 349 17.19 14.31 3.70
CA GLU A 349 18.11 15.45 3.53
C GLU A 349 17.93 16.17 2.21
N ALA A 350 17.73 15.43 1.10
CA ALA A 350 17.89 15.99 -0.24
C ALA A 350 16.61 15.98 -1.10
N VAL A 351 15.54 15.30 -0.66
CA VAL A 351 14.30 15.18 -1.46
C VAL A 351 13.09 15.73 -0.71
N LEU A 352 12.82 15.27 0.51
CA LEU A 352 11.61 15.65 1.25
C LEU A 352 11.44 17.17 1.44
N PRO A 353 12.50 17.99 1.64
CA PRO A 353 12.34 19.44 1.80
C PRO A 353 11.70 20.14 0.60
N HIS A 354 11.81 19.57 -0.60
CA HIS A 354 11.21 20.14 -1.83
C HIS A 354 9.68 19.98 -1.92
N PHE A 355 9.07 19.19 -1.03
CA PHE A 355 7.64 18.85 -1.05
C PHE A 355 6.87 19.25 0.21
N ARG A 356 7.48 20.06 1.06
CA ARG A 356 6.91 20.58 2.31
C ARG A 356 6.43 22.00 2.19
#